data_57162aefbebe0f78e696328304e7e0ef
#
_entry.id   57162aefbebe0f78e696328304e7e0ef
#
_cell.length_a   1.000
_cell.length_b   1.000
_cell.length_c   1.000
_cell.angle_alpha   90.00
_cell.angle_beta   90.00
_cell.angle_gamma   90.00
#
_symmetry.space_group_name_H-M   'P 1'
#
loop_
_entity.id
_entity.type
_entity.pdbx_description
1 polymer ?
#
loop_
_entity_poly.entity_id
_entity_poly.type
_entity_poly.pdbx_seq_one_letter_code
_entity_poly.pdbx_strand_id
1 'polypeptide(L)'
;MEVGFRFGYLTPKQRKYWSLRRSGLTQAEISRKMDVTRQTVNKVFDAIDSRVSKALLEAAQINRIEINRLDPKKGFLLGRSPSLGLDVFITFSERNGIQLWYRGESDCAECKVRSSCTQKLFIEAEDRDIKLPEKADSLEPSELAEILFKKIIEE
;
A
#
# COMPACT_ATOMS: atom_id res chain seq x y z
N MET A 1 11.43 -2.56 -32.15
CA MET A 1 11.21 -2.01 -30.79
C MET A 1 9.79 -2.33 -30.39
N GLU A 2 9.62 -3.21 -29.43
CA GLU A 2 8.28 -3.50 -28.91
C GLU A 2 7.84 -2.40 -27.97
N VAL A 3 6.67 -1.81 -28.23
CA VAL A 3 6.05 -0.85 -27.34
C VAL A 3 5.30 -1.65 -26.27
N GLY A 4 5.85 -1.66 -25.07
CA GLY A 4 5.20 -2.30 -23.92
C GLY A 4 4.62 -1.27 -22.96
N PHE A 5 3.40 -1.51 -22.50
CA PHE A 5 2.81 -0.74 -21.42
C PHE A 5 3.23 -1.37 -20.07
N ARG A 6 3.78 -0.55 -19.17
CA ARG A 6 4.15 -1.00 -17.83
C ARG A 6 3.10 -0.54 -16.83
N PHE A 7 2.65 -1.46 -16.02
CA PHE A 7 1.75 -1.17 -14.91
C PHE A 7 2.55 -0.89 -13.63
N GLY A 8 2.18 0.18 -12.94
CA GLY A 8 2.67 0.49 -11.61
C GLY A 8 4.01 1.22 -11.56
N TYR A 9 4.43 1.55 -10.35
CA TYR A 9 5.61 2.35 -10.04
C TYR A 9 6.90 1.52 -9.96
N LEU A 10 6.77 0.21 -9.78
CA LEU A 10 7.90 -0.70 -9.64
C LEU A 10 8.13 -1.50 -10.92
N THR A 11 9.38 -1.80 -11.22
CA THR A 11 9.73 -2.74 -12.29
C THR A 11 9.36 -4.17 -11.87
N PRO A 12 9.23 -5.14 -12.80
CA PRO A 12 8.96 -6.53 -12.44
C PRO A 12 9.96 -7.12 -11.43
N LYS A 13 11.24 -6.80 -11.57
CA LYS A 13 12.28 -7.19 -10.61
C LYS A 13 12.04 -6.56 -9.23
N GLN A 14 11.77 -5.27 -9.18
CA GLN A 14 11.49 -4.56 -7.93
C GLN A 14 10.25 -5.11 -7.24
N ARG A 15 9.19 -5.43 -7.98
CA ARG A 15 7.98 -6.06 -7.43
C ARG A 15 8.27 -7.38 -6.73
N LYS A 16 9.14 -8.20 -7.31
CA LYS A 16 9.56 -9.46 -6.70
C LYS A 16 10.25 -9.23 -5.35
N TYR A 17 11.19 -8.29 -5.28
CA TYR A 17 11.84 -7.92 -4.02
C TYR A 17 10.86 -7.33 -3.01
N TRP A 18 9.97 -6.46 -3.46
CA TRP A 18 8.90 -5.90 -2.61
C TRP A 18 8.06 -7.00 -1.96
N SER A 19 7.57 -7.94 -2.75
CA SER A 19 6.76 -9.07 -2.26
C SER A 19 7.51 -9.93 -1.26
N LEU A 20 8.77 -10.23 -1.51
CA LEU A 20 9.60 -11.02 -0.58
C LEU A 20 9.77 -10.32 0.77
N ARG A 21 10.00 -9.02 0.75
CA ARG A 21 10.09 -8.22 1.98
C ARG A 21 8.75 -8.19 2.72
N ARG A 22 7.66 -8.02 2.02
CA ARG A 22 6.30 -8.01 2.59
C ARG A 22 5.92 -9.36 3.19
N SER A 23 6.44 -10.46 2.66
CA SER A 23 6.27 -11.80 3.22
C SER A 23 7.11 -12.06 4.48
N GLY A 24 7.86 -11.08 4.95
CA GLY A 24 8.64 -11.17 6.17
C GLY A 24 10.03 -11.76 6.04
N LEU A 25 10.54 -11.96 4.82
CA LEU A 25 11.89 -12.45 4.61
C LEU A 25 12.92 -11.38 5.01
N THR A 26 14.00 -11.82 5.67
CA THR A 26 15.14 -10.97 5.99
C THR A 26 15.98 -10.69 4.74
N GLN A 27 16.81 -9.67 4.79
CA GLN A 27 17.74 -9.36 3.69
C GLN A 27 18.65 -10.53 3.37
N ALA A 28 19.12 -11.26 4.39
CA ALA A 28 19.93 -12.47 4.21
C ALA A 28 19.18 -13.56 3.46
N GLU A 29 17.93 -13.82 3.82
CA GLU A 29 17.07 -14.79 3.14
C GLU A 29 16.80 -14.40 1.69
N ILE A 30 16.53 -13.12 1.45
CA ILE A 30 16.31 -12.58 0.10
C ILE A 30 17.58 -12.72 -0.74
N SER A 31 18.76 -12.38 -0.17
CA SER A 31 20.04 -12.50 -0.89
C SER A 31 20.32 -13.93 -1.32
N ARG A 32 20.04 -14.90 -0.46
CA ARG A 32 20.17 -16.32 -0.81
C ARG A 32 19.16 -16.75 -1.88
N LYS A 33 17.92 -16.35 -1.73
CA LYS A 33 16.83 -16.74 -2.65
C LYS A 33 17.06 -16.15 -4.06
N MET A 34 17.58 -14.95 -4.14
CA MET A 34 17.81 -14.25 -5.40
C MET A 34 19.22 -14.47 -5.96
N ASP A 35 20.08 -15.19 -5.24
CA ASP A 35 21.48 -15.43 -5.58
C ASP A 35 22.26 -14.13 -5.85
N VAL A 36 22.15 -13.22 -4.90
CA VAL A 36 22.84 -11.91 -4.94
C VAL A 36 23.42 -11.57 -3.56
N THR A 37 24.26 -10.56 -3.49
CA THR A 37 24.81 -10.09 -2.21
C THR A 37 23.79 -9.29 -1.42
N ARG A 38 24.00 -9.17 -0.09
CA ARG A 38 23.17 -8.29 0.76
C ARG A 38 23.26 -6.83 0.32
N GLN A 39 24.42 -6.39 -0.15
CA GLN A 39 24.60 -5.04 -0.70
C GLN A 39 23.71 -4.80 -1.91
N THR A 40 23.59 -5.78 -2.79
CA THR A 40 22.66 -5.71 -3.93
C THR A 40 21.20 -5.61 -3.46
N VAL A 41 20.82 -6.41 -2.46
CA VAL A 41 19.48 -6.35 -1.87
C VAL A 41 19.20 -4.95 -1.31
N ASN A 42 20.15 -4.38 -0.55
CA ASN A 42 20.03 -3.03 0.00
C ASN A 42 19.81 -1.97 -1.09
N LYS A 43 20.60 -2.03 -2.17
CA LYS A 43 20.47 -1.09 -3.31
C LYS A 43 19.10 -1.20 -3.98
N VAL A 44 18.60 -2.42 -4.15
CA VAL A 44 17.26 -2.64 -4.72
C VAL A 44 16.18 -2.04 -3.81
N PHE A 45 16.27 -2.26 -2.51
CA PHE A 45 15.30 -1.69 -1.56
C PHE A 45 15.39 -0.17 -1.46
N ASP A 46 16.58 0.42 -1.51
CA ASP A 46 16.72 1.88 -1.56
C ASP A 46 16.02 2.47 -2.79
N ALA A 47 16.17 1.84 -3.94
CA ALA A 47 15.49 2.24 -5.17
C ALA A 47 13.97 2.06 -5.06
N ILE A 48 13.51 0.95 -4.48
CA ILE A 48 12.08 0.69 -4.25
C ILE A 48 11.49 1.75 -3.33
N ASP A 49 12.11 1.98 -2.18
CA ASP A 49 11.62 2.92 -1.17
C ASP A 49 11.58 4.34 -1.72
N SER A 50 12.54 4.73 -2.53
CA SER A 50 12.55 6.01 -3.23
C SER A 50 11.38 6.15 -4.20
N ARG A 51 11.08 5.12 -4.97
CA ARG A 51 9.96 5.12 -5.91
C ARG A 51 8.60 5.13 -5.21
N VAL A 52 8.46 4.34 -4.16
CA VAL A 52 7.23 4.30 -3.36
C VAL A 52 7.00 5.64 -2.66
N SER A 53 8.05 6.23 -2.05
CA SER A 53 8.00 7.57 -1.47
C SER A 53 7.51 8.60 -2.48
N LYS A 54 8.12 8.60 -3.66
CA LYS A 54 7.75 9.54 -4.73
C LYS A 54 6.29 9.39 -5.12
N ALA A 55 5.81 8.17 -5.31
CA ALA A 55 4.42 7.90 -5.66
C ALA A 55 3.44 8.40 -4.58
N LEU A 56 3.73 8.12 -3.32
CA LEU A 56 2.91 8.57 -2.19
C LEU A 56 2.90 10.09 -2.05
N LEU A 57 4.06 10.73 -2.17
CA LEU A 57 4.20 12.19 -2.09
C LEU A 57 3.50 12.90 -3.25
N GLU A 58 3.62 12.39 -4.47
CA GLU A 58 2.91 12.93 -5.64
C GLU A 58 1.40 12.81 -5.47
N ALA A 59 0.90 11.68 -4.97
CA ALA A 59 -0.52 11.49 -4.69
C ALA A 59 -1.03 12.49 -3.65
N ALA A 60 -0.26 12.71 -2.57
CA ALA A 60 -0.58 13.72 -1.55
C ALA A 60 -0.59 15.13 -2.14
N GLN A 61 0.41 15.48 -2.94
CA GLN A 61 0.52 16.80 -3.57
C GLN A 61 -0.65 17.08 -4.52
N ILE A 62 -0.95 16.14 -5.40
CA ILE A 62 -2.05 16.28 -6.37
C ILE A 62 -3.40 16.47 -5.67
N ASN A 63 -3.61 15.77 -4.56
CA ASN A 63 -4.85 15.81 -3.80
C ASN A 63 -4.84 16.84 -2.66
N ARG A 64 -3.79 17.67 -2.58
CA ARG A 64 -3.62 18.72 -1.57
C ARG A 64 -3.74 18.19 -0.14
N ILE A 65 -3.08 17.08 0.13
CA ILE A 65 -3.04 16.45 1.44
C ILE A 65 -1.83 16.97 2.23
N GLU A 66 -2.06 17.44 3.43
CA GLU A 66 -0.99 17.74 4.40
C GLU A 66 -0.47 16.44 4.99
N ILE A 67 0.86 16.26 4.98
CA ILE A 67 1.50 15.00 5.35
C ILE A 67 1.81 14.99 6.84
N ASN A 68 1.33 13.97 7.55
CA ASN A 68 1.63 13.73 8.96
C ASN A 68 2.72 12.67 9.13
N ARG A 69 2.66 11.59 8.33
CA ARG A 69 3.62 10.49 8.39
C ARG A 69 3.76 9.83 7.02
N LEU A 70 4.99 9.52 6.65
CA LEU A 70 5.32 8.76 5.44
C LEU A 70 6.14 7.53 5.82
N ASP A 71 5.71 6.37 5.38
CA ASP A 71 6.42 5.11 5.57
C ASP A 71 6.48 4.32 4.24
N PRO A 72 7.52 4.54 3.44
CA PRO A 72 7.64 3.88 2.15
C PRO A 72 7.89 2.38 2.26
N LYS A 73 8.51 1.92 3.33
CA LYS A 73 8.77 0.48 3.55
C LYS A 73 7.48 -0.28 3.76
N LYS A 74 6.56 0.30 4.49
CA LYS A 74 5.22 -0.25 4.69
C LYS A 74 4.24 0.15 3.59
N GLY A 75 4.60 1.10 2.74
CA GLY A 75 3.78 1.55 1.63
C GLY A 75 2.56 2.35 2.06
N PHE A 76 2.72 3.32 2.97
CA PHE A 76 1.62 4.20 3.33
C PHE A 76 2.06 5.64 3.65
N LEU A 77 1.09 6.52 3.59
CA LEU A 77 1.19 7.91 4.02
C LEU A 77 -0.09 8.25 4.81
N LEU A 78 0.10 8.87 5.97
CA LEU A 78 -0.98 9.47 6.74
C LEU A 78 -0.97 10.98 6.54
N GLY A 79 -2.13 11.55 6.35
CA GLY A 79 -2.26 12.97 6.16
C GLY A 79 -3.67 13.48 6.46
N ARG A 80 -3.89 14.73 6.08
CA ARG A 80 -5.18 15.38 6.25
C ARG A 80 -5.50 16.22 5.04
N SER A 81 -6.76 16.19 4.64
CA SER A 81 -7.31 17.07 3.62
C SER A 81 -7.88 18.33 4.28
N PRO A 82 -7.21 19.49 4.20
CA PRO A 82 -7.75 20.72 4.82
C PRO A 82 -9.08 21.15 4.21
N SER A 83 -9.24 20.97 2.90
CA SER A 83 -10.46 21.37 2.19
C SER A 83 -11.68 20.55 2.60
N LEU A 84 -11.49 19.25 2.88
CA LEU A 84 -12.57 18.35 3.30
C LEU A 84 -12.67 18.23 4.82
N GLY A 85 -11.63 18.63 5.55
CA GLY A 85 -11.57 18.45 7.00
C GLY A 85 -11.47 16.99 7.44
N LEU A 86 -10.95 16.12 6.57
CA LEU A 86 -10.87 14.67 6.80
C LEU A 86 -9.43 14.19 6.88
N ASP A 87 -9.19 13.19 7.72
CA ASP A 87 -7.96 12.44 7.71
C ASP A 87 -7.93 11.55 6.47
N VAL A 88 -6.72 11.36 5.93
CA VAL A 88 -6.51 10.60 4.69
C VAL A 88 -5.43 9.55 4.93
N PHE A 89 -5.70 8.35 4.48
CA PHE A 89 -4.74 7.26 4.42
C PHE A 89 -4.44 6.98 2.94
N ILE A 90 -3.17 7.07 2.55
CA ILE A 90 -2.75 6.74 1.19
C ILE A 90 -1.95 5.46 1.26
N THR A 91 -2.35 4.46 0.50
CA THR A 91 -1.68 3.16 0.46
C THR A 91 -1.05 2.91 -0.90
N PHE A 92 0.06 2.18 -0.86
CA PHE A 92 0.70 1.61 -2.04
C PHE A 92 0.78 0.10 -1.87
N SER A 93 0.27 -0.63 -2.84
CA SER A 93 0.45 -2.08 -2.95
C SER A 93 0.72 -2.46 -4.41
N GLU A 94 1.25 -3.67 -4.61
CA GLU A 94 1.62 -4.13 -5.94
C GLU A 94 0.41 -4.19 -6.88
N ARG A 95 -0.70 -4.76 -6.41
CA ARG A 95 -1.91 -4.96 -7.24
C ARG A 95 -2.81 -3.74 -7.31
N ASN A 96 -3.00 -3.03 -6.21
CA ASN A 96 -3.87 -1.84 -6.20
C ASN A 96 -3.17 -0.57 -6.68
N GLY A 97 -1.83 -0.51 -6.66
CA GLY A 97 -1.12 0.75 -6.88
C GLY A 97 -1.40 1.74 -5.75
N ILE A 98 -1.55 3.01 -6.11
CA ILE A 98 -1.90 4.08 -5.15
C ILE A 98 -3.40 4.12 -4.94
N GLN A 99 -3.82 4.10 -3.67
CA GLN A 99 -5.22 4.28 -3.26
C GLN A 99 -5.31 5.34 -2.17
N LEU A 100 -6.28 6.24 -2.28
CA LEU A 100 -6.59 7.24 -1.26
C LEU A 100 -7.86 6.83 -0.52
N TRP A 101 -7.76 6.84 0.82
CA TRP A 101 -8.85 6.46 1.71
C TRP A 101 -9.15 7.63 2.62
N TYR A 102 -10.27 8.30 2.39
CA TYR A 102 -10.72 9.42 3.23
C TYR A 102 -11.53 8.89 4.40
N ARG A 103 -11.11 9.27 5.61
CA ARG A 103 -11.77 8.86 6.84
C ARG A 103 -12.92 9.82 7.16
N GLY A 104 -14.14 9.36 7.01
CA GLY A 104 -15.33 10.16 7.27
C GLY A 104 -16.56 9.29 7.43
N GLU A 105 -17.68 9.93 7.69
CA GLU A 105 -18.95 9.24 7.70
C GLU A 105 -19.27 8.72 6.30
N SER A 106 -19.65 7.46 6.20
CA SER A 106 -19.99 6.83 4.94
C SER A 106 -21.18 5.90 5.12
N ASP A 107 -22.07 5.91 4.13
CA ASP A 107 -23.15 4.93 4.03
C ASP A 107 -22.72 3.84 3.04
N CYS A 108 -21.99 2.85 3.54
CA CYS A 108 -21.51 1.74 2.72
C CYS A 108 -22.65 0.85 2.20
N ALA A 109 -23.77 0.78 2.91
CA ALA A 109 -24.92 -0.04 2.50
C ALA A 109 -25.53 0.44 1.18
N GLU A 110 -25.59 1.75 0.97
CA GLU A 110 -26.14 2.38 -0.23
C GLU A 110 -25.07 2.77 -1.26
N CYS A 111 -23.80 2.48 -0.97
CA CYS A 111 -22.69 2.90 -1.82
C CYS A 111 -22.55 2.03 -3.08
N LYS A 112 -22.52 2.67 -4.25
CA LYS A 112 -22.38 2.00 -5.54
C LYS A 112 -21.03 1.30 -5.74
N VAL A 113 -19.99 1.74 -5.03
CA VAL A 113 -18.62 1.19 -5.12
C VAL A 113 -18.27 0.27 -3.96
N ARG A 114 -19.25 -0.13 -3.16
CA ARG A 114 -19.05 -1.00 -1.98
C ARG A 114 -18.24 -2.25 -2.30
N SER A 115 -18.61 -3.00 -3.33
CA SER A 115 -17.91 -4.22 -3.73
C SER A 115 -16.47 -3.96 -4.12
N SER A 116 -16.22 -2.86 -4.84
CA SER A 116 -14.87 -2.45 -5.24
C SER A 116 -14.01 -2.07 -4.04
N CYS A 117 -14.56 -1.34 -3.07
CA CYS A 117 -13.85 -0.99 -1.83
C CYS A 117 -13.48 -2.24 -1.04
N THR A 118 -14.41 -3.17 -0.85
CA THR A 118 -14.17 -4.43 -0.15
C THR A 118 -13.05 -5.22 -0.84
N GLN A 119 -13.12 -5.38 -2.15
CA GLN A 119 -12.11 -6.10 -2.92
C GLN A 119 -10.72 -5.47 -2.77
N LYS A 120 -10.64 -4.15 -2.86
CA LYS A 120 -9.36 -3.43 -2.70
C LYS A 120 -8.78 -3.62 -1.30
N LEU A 121 -9.60 -3.60 -0.27
CA LEU A 121 -9.15 -3.83 1.11
C LEU A 121 -8.61 -5.26 1.30
N PHE A 122 -9.27 -6.27 0.74
CA PHE A 122 -8.76 -7.63 0.76
C PHE A 122 -7.42 -7.77 0.04
N ILE A 123 -7.29 -7.13 -1.13
CA ILE A 123 -6.03 -7.12 -1.88
C ILE A 123 -4.90 -6.44 -1.07
N GLU A 124 -5.18 -5.31 -0.41
CA GLU A 124 -4.20 -4.65 0.46
C GLU A 124 -3.74 -5.58 1.59
N ALA A 125 -4.65 -6.31 2.21
CA ALA A 125 -4.33 -7.25 3.27
C ALA A 125 -3.48 -8.42 2.75
N GLU A 126 -3.88 -9.02 1.64
CA GLU A 126 -3.15 -10.14 1.03
C GLU A 126 -1.74 -9.75 0.59
N ASP A 127 -1.59 -8.61 -0.09
CA ASP A 127 -0.29 -8.14 -0.57
C ASP A 127 0.67 -7.81 0.58
N ARG A 128 0.14 -7.59 1.78
CA ARG A 128 0.92 -7.29 2.99
C ARG A 128 1.04 -8.48 3.95
N ASP A 129 0.48 -9.62 3.58
CA ASP A 129 0.40 -10.81 4.44
C ASP A 129 -0.24 -10.52 5.81
N ILE A 130 -1.25 -9.65 5.81
CA ILE A 130 -2.02 -9.29 7.00
C ILE A 130 -3.25 -10.19 7.10
N LYS A 131 -3.40 -10.86 8.24
CA LYS A 131 -4.58 -11.68 8.53
C LYS A 131 -5.73 -10.80 8.98
N LEU A 132 -6.83 -10.88 8.26
CA LEU A 132 -8.09 -10.23 8.62
C LEU A 132 -8.91 -11.14 9.56
N PRO A 133 -9.89 -10.56 10.29
CA PRO A 133 -10.82 -11.37 11.10
C PRO A 133 -11.59 -12.41 10.26
N GLU A 134 -11.99 -13.52 10.87
CA GLU A 134 -12.74 -14.60 10.19
C GLU A 134 -14.04 -14.12 9.52
N LYS A 135 -14.67 -13.08 10.09
CA LYS A 135 -15.91 -12.50 9.56
C LYS A 135 -15.68 -11.23 8.72
N ALA A 136 -14.48 -11.06 8.16
CA ALA A 136 -14.13 -9.86 7.40
C ALA A 136 -15.09 -9.60 6.22
N ASP A 137 -15.55 -10.65 5.56
CA ASP A 137 -16.48 -10.56 4.41
C ASP A 137 -17.85 -10.01 4.80
N SER A 138 -18.25 -10.11 6.06
CA SER A 138 -19.54 -9.59 6.57
C SER A 138 -19.42 -8.17 7.12
N LEU A 139 -18.22 -7.61 7.22
CA LEU A 139 -18.00 -6.25 7.70
C LEU A 139 -18.30 -5.21 6.60
N GLU A 140 -18.76 -4.05 7.03
CA GLU A 140 -18.83 -2.90 6.14
C GLU A 140 -17.42 -2.46 5.73
N PRO A 141 -17.21 -1.96 4.49
CA PRO A 141 -15.88 -1.53 4.05
C PRO A 141 -15.21 -0.53 4.99
N SER A 142 -15.96 0.39 5.58
CA SER A 142 -15.42 1.35 6.55
C SER A 142 -14.88 0.69 7.82
N GLU A 143 -15.57 -0.32 8.33
CA GLU A 143 -15.13 -1.09 9.50
C GLU A 143 -13.89 -1.93 9.17
N LEU A 144 -13.90 -2.58 8.02
CA LEU A 144 -12.77 -3.36 7.53
C LEU A 144 -11.53 -2.49 7.32
N ALA A 145 -11.72 -1.30 6.77
CA ALA A 145 -10.65 -0.32 6.57
C ALA A 145 -10.00 0.11 7.90
N GLU A 146 -10.80 0.40 8.92
CA GLU A 146 -10.27 0.77 10.25
C GLU A 146 -9.41 -0.35 10.84
N ILE A 147 -9.86 -1.60 10.74
CA ILE A 147 -9.12 -2.75 11.23
C ILE A 147 -7.81 -2.93 10.45
N LEU A 148 -7.88 -2.90 9.13
CA LEU A 148 -6.74 -3.12 8.26
C LEU A 148 -5.68 -2.01 8.42
N PHE A 149 -6.09 -0.76 8.39
CA PHE A 149 -5.16 0.37 8.46
C PHE A 149 -4.45 0.44 9.81
N LYS A 150 -5.14 0.12 10.90
CA LYS A 150 -4.53 -0.01 12.21
C LYS A 150 -3.41 -1.07 12.19
N LYS A 151 -3.66 -2.22 11.59
CA LYS A 151 -2.64 -3.28 11.46
C LYS A 151 -1.46 -2.85 10.58
N ILE A 152 -1.70 -2.15 9.48
CA ILE A 152 -0.63 -1.62 8.62
C ILE A 152 0.28 -0.67 9.39
N ILE A 153 -0.29 0.20 10.19
CA ILE A 153 0.46 1.20 10.97
C ILE A 153 1.30 0.53 12.08
N GLU A 154 0.73 -0.46 12.76
CA GLU A 154 1.33 -1.11 13.92
C GLU A 154 2.37 -2.18 13.56
N GLU A 155 2.20 -2.84 12.43
CA GLU A 155 3.16 -3.85 11.93
C GLU A 155 4.34 -3.20 11.21
#